data_d702340de77fd9565d400d9fe9433345
#
_entry.id   d702340de77fd9565d400d9fe9433345
#
_cell.length_a   1.000
_cell.length_b   1.000
_cell.length_c   1.000
_cell.angle_alpha   90.00
_cell.angle_beta   90.00
_cell.angle_gamma   90.00
#
_symmetry.space_group_name_H-M   'P 1'
#
loop_
_entity.id
_entity.type
_entity.pdbx_description
1 polymer ?
#
loop_
_entity_poly.entity_id
_entity_poly.type
_entity_poly.pdbx_seq_one_letter_code
_entity_poly.pdbx_strand_id
1 'polypeptide(L)'
;KALKMAQKIRHRGPDWSGIYVGGSAILAHERLSIVDPQSGGQPLYSPDRKQILAVNGEIYNHRDIRTRYAGQYAFQTGSDCEVIFALYKDKGIRFLEELNGIFAFALYDEETDDYLIARDPVGVIPLYIGRDKEGRIYFGSELKALEGFCDEYEPFLPGHYYRGSEGEMRRWYTRDWMQYDAVKDNYATITSSSAPASAGINAAAYQAQVSAVRNALEAAVQRQLMSDVPYGVLLSGGLDSSVISAIAKKYAGKRIETDNKSDAWWPRLHSFAVGLKGAPDLLKAREVAQHIGTVHHEINYTVQEGLDALRDVIYFIETYDVTTVRASTPMYLLARVIKSMGIKMVLSGEGADEVFGGYLYFHKAPTPQAFHEETVRKLSKLYLYDCLRANKSLSAWGVEGRVPFLDKEFLDVAMRLNPAIKMCPGREIEKKVVRDAFADMLPESVAWRQKEQFS
;
A
#
# COMPACT_ATOMS: atom_id res chain seq x y z
N LYS A 1 29.72 7.34 -4.90
CA LYS A 1 28.41 7.71 -5.48
C LYS A 1 27.26 7.18 -4.59
N ALA A 2 27.13 5.86 -4.34
CA ALA A 2 26.00 5.25 -3.63
C ALA A 2 25.65 5.91 -2.28
N LEU A 3 26.64 6.23 -1.43
CA LEU A 3 26.39 6.96 -0.19
C LEU A 3 25.74 8.33 -0.38
N LYS A 4 26.14 9.07 -1.43
CA LYS A 4 25.53 10.37 -1.75
C LYS A 4 24.09 10.20 -2.24
N MET A 5 23.80 9.12 -2.96
CA MET A 5 22.43 8.77 -3.39
C MET A 5 21.57 8.40 -2.18
N ALA A 6 22.06 7.55 -1.29
CA ALA A 6 21.37 7.17 -0.05
C ALA A 6 21.07 8.38 0.85
N GLN A 7 22.03 9.29 1.03
CA GLN A 7 21.84 10.53 1.81
C GLN A 7 20.65 11.37 1.34
N LYS A 8 20.36 11.40 0.02
CA LYS A 8 19.20 12.14 -0.52
C LYS A 8 17.85 11.56 -0.10
N ILE A 9 17.80 10.29 0.33
CA ILE A 9 16.58 9.60 0.77
C ILE A 9 16.59 9.24 2.26
N ARG A 10 17.51 9.79 3.05
CA ARG A 10 17.61 9.55 4.50
C ARG A 10 16.34 9.83 5.27
N HIS A 11 15.54 10.78 4.83
CA HIS A 11 14.24 11.11 5.43
C HIS A 11 13.27 9.92 5.47
N ARG A 12 13.37 8.98 4.52
CA ARG A 12 12.53 7.77 4.47
C ARG A 12 12.88 6.76 5.56
N GLY A 13 14.17 6.65 5.88
CA GLY A 13 14.68 5.67 6.84
C GLY A 13 15.70 6.27 7.79
N PRO A 14 15.27 7.07 8.77
CA PRO A 14 16.16 7.81 9.66
C PRO A 14 16.81 6.98 10.76
N ASP A 15 16.42 5.71 10.93
CA ASP A 15 16.81 4.92 12.10
C ASP A 15 18.19 4.25 11.93
N TRP A 16 18.52 3.83 10.71
CA TRP A 16 19.77 3.12 10.43
C TRP A 16 20.20 3.32 8.97
N SER A 17 21.52 3.28 8.74
CA SER A 17 22.10 3.24 7.39
C SER A 17 22.99 2.02 7.25
N GLY A 18 22.84 1.29 6.17
CA GLY A 18 23.71 0.17 5.83
C GLY A 18 24.20 0.24 4.40
N ILE A 19 25.38 -0.33 4.17
CA ILE A 19 25.98 -0.42 2.84
C ILE A 19 26.67 -1.78 2.68
N TYR A 20 26.48 -2.36 1.50
CA TYR A 20 27.27 -3.47 0.99
C TYR A 20 28.07 -2.99 -0.22
N VAL A 21 29.31 -3.42 -0.30
CA VAL A 21 30.20 -3.13 -1.43
C VAL A 21 30.79 -4.46 -1.91
N GLY A 22 30.33 -4.93 -3.05
CA GLY A 22 30.84 -6.11 -3.75
C GLY A 22 31.66 -5.78 -4.98
N GLY A 23 31.99 -6.80 -5.77
CA GLY A 23 32.74 -6.66 -7.01
C GLY A 23 31.99 -5.83 -8.06
N SER A 24 30.75 -6.23 -8.34
CA SER A 24 29.91 -5.65 -9.41
C SER A 24 28.71 -4.87 -8.90
N ALA A 25 28.36 -4.97 -7.60
CA ALA A 25 27.18 -4.30 -7.03
C ALA A 25 27.51 -3.53 -5.74
N ILE A 26 26.81 -2.42 -5.55
CA ILE A 26 26.80 -1.66 -4.29
C ILE A 26 25.34 -1.48 -3.90
N LEU A 27 24.97 -1.95 -2.70
CA LEU A 27 23.66 -1.75 -2.12
C LEU A 27 23.76 -0.81 -0.92
N ALA A 28 22.99 0.28 -0.92
CA ALA A 28 22.92 1.22 0.19
C ALA A 28 21.46 1.36 0.63
N HIS A 29 21.22 1.26 1.93
CA HIS A 29 19.87 1.27 2.51
C HIS A 29 19.77 2.25 3.67
N GLU A 30 18.72 3.07 3.65
CA GLU A 30 18.29 3.93 4.74
C GLU A 30 17.04 3.28 5.35
N ARG A 31 17.13 2.81 6.59
CA ARG A 31 16.11 1.97 7.22
C ARG A 31 15.16 2.76 8.11
N LEU A 32 13.84 2.54 7.91
CA LEU A 32 12.80 2.78 8.89
C LEU A 32 12.50 1.45 9.59
N SER A 33 12.79 1.36 10.88
CA SER A 33 12.66 0.11 11.63
C SER A 33 11.25 -0.05 12.18
N ILE A 34 10.46 -0.95 11.61
CA ILE A 34 9.07 -1.25 12.02
C ILE A 34 8.98 -2.69 12.52
N VAL A 35 9.41 -3.67 11.72
CA VAL A 35 9.49 -5.07 12.10
C VAL A 35 10.95 -5.41 12.43
N ASP A 36 11.16 -6.11 13.55
CA ASP A 36 12.47 -6.49 14.07
C ASP A 36 13.48 -5.31 14.14
N PRO A 37 13.22 -4.31 14.96
CA PRO A 37 14.14 -3.16 15.08
C PRO A 37 15.55 -3.54 15.53
N GLN A 38 15.73 -4.67 16.19
CA GLN A 38 16.99 -5.07 16.82
C GLN A 38 17.92 -5.82 15.88
N SER A 39 17.42 -6.84 15.13
CA SER A 39 18.28 -7.72 14.32
C SER A 39 18.09 -7.54 12.81
N GLY A 40 17.02 -6.88 12.35
CA GLY A 40 16.70 -6.70 10.93
C GLY A 40 17.50 -5.60 10.21
N GLY A 41 18.77 -5.39 10.57
CA GLY A 41 19.65 -4.40 9.89
C GLY A 41 19.83 -4.74 8.42
N GLN A 42 19.68 -3.73 7.55
CA GLN A 42 19.81 -3.90 6.09
C GLN A 42 21.08 -3.22 5.54
N PRO A 43 21.66 -3.75 4.44
CA PRO A 43 21.23 -4.94 3.68
C PRO A 43 21.27 -6.23 4.49
N LEU A 44 20.30 -7.14 4.23
CA LEU A 44 20.25 -8.47 4.80
C LEU A 44 21.20 -9.40 4.04
N TYR A 45 21.62 -10.48 4.71
CA TYR A 45 22.49 -11.50 4.14
C TYR A 45 21.88 -12.89 4.28
N SER A 46 22.05 -13.75 3.26
CA SER A 46 21.78 -15.18 3.39
C SER A 46 22.72 -15.83 4.43
N PRO A 47 22.39 -17.02 4.97
CA PRO A 47 23.24 -17.70 5.97
C PRO A 47 24.68 -17.92 5.51
N ASP A 48 24.90 -18.21 4.23
CA ASP A 48 26.22 -18.38 3.60
C ASP A 48 26.86 -17.05 3.17
N ARG A 49 26.13 -15.93 3.34
CA ARG A 49 26.51 -14.55 3.00
C ARG A 49 26.78 -14.31 1.51
N LYS A 50 26.36 -15.20 0.63
CA LYS A 50 26.52 -15.06 -0.81
C LYS A 50 25.45 -14.23 -1.47
N GLN A 51 24.27 -14.17 -0.86
CA GLN A 51 23.17 -13.34 -1.32
C GLN A 51 22.95 -12.14 -0.40
N ILE A 52 22.79 -10.99 -0.99
CA ILE A 52 22.64 -9.70 -0.32
C ILE A 52 21.33 -9.06 -0.77
N LEU A 53 20.53 -8.59 0.17
CA LEU A 53 19.19 -8.10 -0.08
C LEU A 53 18.94 -6.75 0.59
N ALA A 54 18.53 -5.77 -0.19
CA ALA A 54 18.02 -4.49 0.30
C ALA A 54 16.53 -4.35 -0.09
N VAL A 55 15.66 -4.22 0.91
CA VAL A 55 14.19 -4.13 0.73
C VAL A 55 13.66 -2.85 1.35
N ASN A 56 12.92 -2.08 0.58
CA ASN A 56 12.01 -1.05 1.08
C ASN A 56 10.60 -1.61 1.04
N GLY A 57 9.96 -1.80 2.19
CA GLY A 57 8.61 -2.34 2.31
C GLY A 57 8.51 -3.50 3.30
N GLU A 58 7.38 -4.22 3.22
CA GLU A 58 6.97 -5.24 4.19
C GLU A 58 6.41 -6.47 3.46
N ILE A 59 6.72 -7.66 3.97
CA ILE A 59 6.19 -8.94 3.47
C ILE A 59 5.18 -9.48 4.48
N TYR A 60 3.90 -9.27 4.23
CA TYR A 60 2.82 -9.54 5.18
C TYR A 60 2.60 -11.02 5.49
N ASN A 61 2.88 -11.91 4.55
CA ASN A 61 2.73 -13.37 4.73
C ASN A 61 4.03 -14.07 5.16
N HIS A 62 4.99 -13.33 5.71
CA HIS A 62 6.30 -13.88 6.09
C HIS A 62 6.23 -15.02 7.11
N ARG A 63 5.25 -15.03 8.00
CA ARG A 63 5.10 -16.07 9.03
C ARG A 63 4.74 -17.42 8.43
N ASP A 64 3.80 -17.44 7.49
CA ASP A 64 3.41 -18.67 6.80
C ASP A 64 4.58 -19.22 6.00
N ILE A 65 5.35 -18.32 5.37
CA ILE A 65 6.57 -18.69 4.65
C ILE A 65 7.62 -19.25 5.63
N ARG A 66 7.89 -18.57 6.74
CA ARG A 66 8.82 -19.06 7.79
C ARG A 66 8.41 -20.43 8.31
N THR A 67 7.13 -20.65 8.56
CA THR A 67 6.60 -21.94 9.02
C THR A 67 6.83 -23.02 7.96
N ARG A 68 6.59 -22.73 6.69
CA ARG A 68 6.81 -23.66 5.57
C ARG A 68 8.27 -24.07 5.41
N TYR A 69 9.19 -23.14 5.61
CA TYR A 69 10.63 -23.37 5.47
C TYR A 69 11.34 -23.69 6.79
N ALA A 70 10.60 -23.94 7.88
CA ALA A 70 11.17 -24.35 9.16
C ALA A 70 11.97 -25.65 8.99
N GLY A 71 13.22 -25.64 9.45
CA GLY A 71 14.15 -26.77 9.27
C GLY A 71 14.79 -26.91 7.88
N GLN A 72 14.37 -26.13 6.89
CA GLN A 72 14.95 -26.12 5.54
C GLN A 72 15.83 -24.87 5.30
N TYR A 73 15.49 -23.76 5.94
CA TYR A 73 16.25 -22.51 5.88
C TYR A 73 16.53 -21.98 7.29
N ALA A 74 17.78 -21.62 7.56
CA ALA A 74 18.22 -21.10 8.86
C ALA A 74 18.08 -19.57 8.90
N PHE A 75 16.89 -19.08 9.22
CA PHE A 75 16.63 -17.65 9.38
C PHE A 75 17.56 -17.02 10.42
N GLN A 76 18.21 -15.92 10.08
CA GLN A 76 19.20 -15.23 10.90
C GLN A 76 18.62 -14.06 11.71
N THR A 77 17.50 -13.49 11.24
CA THR A 77 16.85 -12.30 11.82
C THR A 77 15.36 -12.55 12.05
N GLY A 78 14.70 -11.63 12.76
CA GLY A 78 13.24 -11.56 12.84
C GLY A 78 12.59 -10.79 11.68
N SER A 79 13.40 -10.20 10.77
CA SER A 79 12.87 -9.41 9.66
C SER A 79 11.94 -10.24 8.77
N ASP A 80 10.78 -9.68 8.47
CA ASP A 80 9.81 -10.25 7.52
C ASP A 80 10.41 -10.43 6.12
N CYS A 81 11.31 -9.53 5.71
CA CYS A 81 11.92 -9.53 4.38
C CYS A 81 12.94 -10.67 4.16
N GLU A 82 13.47 -11.28 5.21
CA GLU A 82 14.45 -12.37 5.08
C GLU A 82 13.87 -13.61 4.37
N VAL A 83 12.56 -13.79 4.37
CA VAL A 83 11.89 -14.91 3.68
C VAL A 83 12.12 -14.91 2.17
N ILE A 84 12.51 -13.78 1.59
CA ILE A 84 12.85 -13.65 0.18
C ILE A 84 13.99 -14.60 -0.20
N PHE A 85 15.02 -14.76 0.65
CA PHE A 85 16.13 -15.68 0.38
C PHE A 85 15.67 -17.14 0.30
N ALA A 86 14.84 -17.57 1.26
CA ALA A 86 14.36 -18.95 1.31
C ALA A 86 13.52 -19.27 0.06
N LEU A 87 12.63 -18.36 -0.31
CA LEU A 87 11.78 -18.49 -1.49
C LEU A 87 12.58 -18.44 -2.80
N TYR A 88 13.53 -17.52 -2.93
CA TYR A 88 14.35 -17.36 -4.13
C TYR A 88 15.20 -18.60 -4.38
N LYS A 89 15.78 -19.17 -3.33
CA LYS A 89 16.57 -20.41 -3.39
C LYS A 89 15.75 -21.61 -3.88
N ASP A 90 14.48 -21.71 -3.44
CA ASP A 90 13.60 -22.84 -3.77
C ASP A 90 12.97 -22.70 -5.17
N LYS A 91 12.51 -21.49 -5.53
CA LYS A 91 11.59 -21.28 -6.67
C LYS A 91 12.16 -20.42 -7.79
N GLY A 92 13.37 -19.90 -7.63
CA GLY A 92 13.90 -18.90 -8.56
C GLY A 92 12.92 -17.75 -8.72
N ILE A 93 12.82 -17.14 -9.91
CA ILE A 93 12.01 -15.95 -10.14
C ILE A 93 10.51 -16.13 -9.82
N ARG A 94 9.97 -17.33 -9.88
CA ARG A 94 8.55 -17.61 -9.60
C ARG A 94 8.15 -17.34 -8.15
N PHE A 95 9.10 -17.17 -7.24
CA PHE A 95 8.82 -16.84 -5.85
C PHE A 95 8.06 -15.52 -5.68
N LEU A 96 8.20 -14.58 -6.62
CA LEU A 96 7.51 -13.29 -6.58
C LEU A 96 5.99 -13.41 -6.47
N GLU A 97 5.42 -14.45 -7.08
CA GLU A 97 3.98 -14.71 -7.01
C GLU A 97 3.50 -15.11 -5.60
N GLU A 98 4.39 -15.64 -4.78
CA GLU A 98 4.06 -16.05 -3.41
C GLU A 98 4.13 -14.93 -2.39
N LEU A 99 4.82 -13.84 -2.71
CA LEU A 99 4.90 -12.69 -1.82
C LEU A 99 3.54 -11.98 -1.75
N ASN A 100 3.06 -11.74 -0.54
CA ASN A 100 2.01 -10.77 -0.26
C ASN A 100 2.61 -9.65 0.59
N GLY A 101 2.66 -8.44 0.05
CA GLY A 101 3.32 -7.30 0.70
C GLY A 101 3.35 -6.07 -0.19
N ILE A 102 3.89 -5.01 0.36
CA ILE A 102 4.28 -3.80 -0.35
C ILE A 102 5.80 -3.77 -0.38
N PHE A 103 6.42 -3.74 -1.54
CA PHE A 103 7.87 -3.86 -1.62
C PHE A 103 8.49 -3.29 -2.90
N ALA A 104 9.72 -2.84 -2.75
CA ALA A 104 10.69 -2.68 -3.81
C ALA A 104 12.03 -3.18 -3.27
N PHE A 105 12.67 -4.12 -3.94
CA PHE A 105 13.91 -4.70 -3.45
C PHE A 105 14.96 -4.89 -4.54
N ALA A 106 16.23 -4.97 -4.09
CA ALA A 106 17.37 -5.41 -4.85
C ALA A 106 18.01 -6.60 -4.15
N LEU A 107 18.11 -7.73 -4.85
CA LEU A 107 18.83 -8.92 -4.43
C LEU A 107 20.04 -9.09 -5.35
N TYR A 108 21.22 -9.18 -4.77
CA TYR A 108 22.47 -9.47 -5.48
C TYR A 108 23.00 -10.82 -5.05
N ASP A 109 23.42 -11.62 -6.00
CA ASP A 109 24.00 -12.95 -5.80
C ASP A 109 25.46 -12.92 -6.23
N GLU A 110 26.40 -13.03 -5.26
CA GLU A 110 27.83 -12.99 -5.50
C GLU A 110 28.33 -14.23 -6.27
N GLU A 111 27.64 -15.38 -6.15
CA GLU A 111 28.08 -16.61 -6.80
C GLU A 111 27.87 -16.57 -8.30
N THR A 112 26.77 -15.96 -8.73
CA THR A 112 26.43 -15.80 -10.16
C THR A 112 26.83 -14.46 -10.72
N ASP A 113 27.23 -13.51 -9.87
CA ASP A 113 27.47 -12.10 -10.18
C ASP A 113 26.27 -11.46 -10.91
N ASP A 114 25.06 -11.82 -10.46
CA ASP A 114 23.79 -11.35 -11.05
C ASP A 114 22.93 -10.67 -9.99
N TYR A 115 21.98 -9.88 -10.44
CA TYR A 115 21.05 -9.18 -9.54
C TYR A 115 19.61 -9.21 -10.05
N LEU A 116 18.71 -9.19 -9.08
CA LEU A 116 17.28 -9.17 -9.28
C LEU A 116 16.68 -7.95 -8.57
N ILE A 117 15.98 -7.13 -9.33
CA ILE A 117 15.21 -6.00 -8.81
C ILE A 117 13.73 -6.33 -9.03
N ALA A 118 12.88 -6.10 -8.04
CA ALA A 118 11.44 -6.30 -8.21
C ALA A 118 10.63 -5.28 -7.42
N ARG A 119 9.40 -5.04 -7.89
CA ARG A 119 8.45 -4.11 -7.30
C ARG A 119 7.09 -4.77 -7.11
N ASP A 120 6.38 -4.41 -6.05
CA ASP A 120 5.06 -4.92 -5.70
C ASP A 120 4.01 -4.76 -6.81
N PRO A 121 2.89 -5.52 -6.75
CA PRO A 121 1.88 -5.59 -7.82
C PRO A 121 1.30 -4.26 -8.28
N VAL A 122 1.12 -3.30 -7.37
CA VAL A 122 0.44 -2.01 -7.63
C VAL A 122 1.42 -0.84 -7.63
N GLY A 123 2.64 -1.07 -7.10
CA GLY A 123 3.66 -0.04 -6.95
C GLY A 123 3.38 0.91 -5.81
N VAL A 124 2.92 0.38 -4.67
CA VAL A 124 2.74 1.14 -3.42
C VAL A 124 4.08 1.71 -2.97
N ILE A 125 5.14 0.89 -3.05
CA ILE A 125 6.50 1.37 -2.80
C ILE A 125 7.06 1.98 -4.09
N PRO A 126 7.56 3.23 -4.04
CA PRO A 126 8.17 3.85 -5.22
C PRO A 126 9.52 3.22 -5.54
N LEU A 127 9.79 3.09 -6.83
CA LEU A 127 11.07 2.63 -7.36
C LEU A 127 11.32 3.26 -8.73
N TYR A 128 12.57 3.63 -8.97
CA TYR A 128 13.06 4.19 -10.24
C TYR A 128 14.30 3.44 -10.70
N ILE A 129 14.48 3.35 -12.01
CA ILE A 129 15.66 2.81 -12.67
C ILE A 129 16.33 3.94 -13.47
N GLY A 130 17.66 3.97 -13.47
CA GLY A 130 18.44 4.92 -14.26
C GLY A 130 19.67 4.31 -14.87
N ARG A 131 20.20 4.98 -15.89
CA ARG A 131 21.44 4.61 -16.60
C ARG A 131 22.36 5.81 -16.72
N ASP A 132 23.65 5.59 -16.52
CA ASP A 132 24.66 6.60 -16.85
C ASP A 132 25.23 6.38 -18.26
N LYS A 133 26.12 7.30 -18.70
CA LYS A 133 26.77 7.28 -20.03
C LYS A 133 27.58 6.01 -20.29
N GLU A 134 28.07 5.37 -19.24
CA GLU A 134 28.81 4.11 -19.32
C GLU A 134 27.89 2.88 -19.31
N GLY A 135 26.56 3.08 -19.30
CA GLY A 135 25.56 2.02 -19.31
C GLY A 135 25.36 1.32 -17.97
N ARG A 136 25.95 1.82 -16.87
CA ARG A 136 25.73 1.30 -15.54
C ARG A 136 24.30 1.53 -15.09
N ILE A 137 23.71 0.53 -14.44
CA ILE A 137 22.34 0.57 -13.95
C ILE A 137 22.32 1.07 -12.50
N TYR A 138 21.35 1.92 -12.21
CA TYR A 138 21.08 2.47 -10.88
C TYR A 138 19.61 2.27 -10.53
N PHE A 139 19.35 2.00 -9.25
CA PHE A 139 18.00 1.92 -8.69
C PHE A 139 17.88 2.83 -7.49
N GLY A 140 16.69 3.40 -7.28
CA GLY A 140 16.44 4.25 -6.14
C GLY A 140 14.97 4.36 -5.82
N SER A 141 14.64 4.46 -4.52
CA SER A 141 13.26 4.63 -4.07
C SER A 141 12.66 5.98 -4.48
N GLU A 142 13.49 6.98 -4.69
CA GLU A 142 13.05 8.31 -5.14
C GLU A 142 13.94 8.82 -6.26
N LEU A 143 13.34 9.62 -7.15
CA LEU A 143 13.97 10.15 -8.34
C LEU A 143 15.20 11.02 -8.01
N LYS A 144 15.10 11.81 -6.92
CA LYS A 144 16.20 12.65 -6.43
C LYS A 144 17.47 11.87 -6.10
N ALA A 145 17.34 10.56 -5.77
CA ALA A 145 18.51 9.72 -5.55
C ALA A 145 19.30 9.47 -6.84
N LEU A 146 18.64 9.43 -7.99
CA LEU A 146 19.23 9.19 -9.31
C LEU A 146 19.69 10.49 -9.99
N GLU A 147 19.01 11.58 -9.69
CA GLU A 147 19.27 12.90 -10.27
C GLU A 147 20.70 13.38 -9.99
N GLY A 148 21.42 13.73 -11.06
CA GLY A 148 22.85 14.10 -11.06
C GLY A 148 23.82 12.91 -11.05
N PHE A 149 23.33 11.67 -11.11
CA PHE A 149 24.14 10.44 -11.21
C PHE A 149 23.83 9.63 -12.46
N CYS A 150 22.63 9.74 -13.00
CA CYS A 150 22.16 9.10 -14.21
C CYS A 150 21.86 10.13 -15.29
N ASP A 151 22.03 9.73 -16.56
CA ASP A 151 21.68 10.54 -17.73
C ASP A 151 20.26 10.26 -18.19
N GLU A 152 19.77 9.01 -17.97
CA GLU A 152 18.40 8.58 -18.23
C GLU A 152 17.83 7.92 -16.99
N TYR A 153 16.57 8.18 -16.70
CA TYR A 153 15.85 7.53 -15.59
C TYR A 153 14.34 7.51 -15.83
N GLU A 154 13.70 6.47 -15.35
CA GLU A 154 12.26 6.27 -15.47
C GLU A 154 11.68 5.55 -14.23
N PRO A 155 10.36 5.62 -14.00
CA PRO A 155 9.72 4.81 -12.99
C PRO A 155 9.86 3.32 -13.30
N PHE A 156 10.24 2.52 -12.30
CA PHE A 156 10.18 1.07 -12.41
C PHE A 156 8.73 0.60 -12.33
N LEU A 157 8.27 -0.18 -13.31
CA LEU A 157 6.86 -0.54 -13.43
C LEU A 157 6.38 -1.47 -12.29
N PRO A 158 5.15 -1.26 -11.76
CA PRO A 158 4.53 -2.17 -10.80
C PRO A 158 4.38 -3.60 -11.33
N GLY A 159 4.55 -4.58 -10.45
CA GLY A 159 4.41 -5.99 -10.83
C GLY A 159 5.44 -6.45 -11.86
N HIS A 160 6.59 -5.78 -11.94
CA HIS A 160 7.69 -6.15 -12.82
C HIS A 160 8.95 -6.50 -12.01
N TYR A 161 9.84 -7.21 -12.66
CA TYR A 161 11.21 -7.42 -12.22
C TYR A 161 12.20 -7.06 -13.32
N TYR A 162 13.43 -6.80 -12.93
CA TYR A 162 14.58 -6.64 -13.81
C TYR A 162 15.69 -7.54 -13.30
N ARG A 163 16.21 -8.40 -14.17
CA ARG A 163 17.35 -9.26 -13.87
C ARG A 163 18.54 -8.80 -14.70
N GLY A 164 19.72 -8.68 -14.05
CA GLY A 164 20.92 -8.18 -14.71
C GLY A 164 21.32 -8.97 -15.94
N SER A 165 21.33 -10.30 -15.84
CA SER A 165 21.63 -11.20 -16.95
C SER A 165 20.63 -11.19 -18.12
N GLU A 166 19.39 -10.74 -17.87
CA GLU A 166 18.35 -10.64 -18.92
C GLU A 166 18.35 -9.25 -19.58
N GLY A 167 18.77 -8.21 -18.85
CA GLY A 167 18.93 -6.85 -19.38
C GLY A 167 17.63 -6.10 -19.70
N GLU A 168 16.48 -6.65 -19.33
CA GLU A 168 15.17 -6.09 -19.61
C GLU A 168 14.21 -6.20 -18.43
N MET A 169 13.20 -5.31 -18.41
CA MET A 169 12.13 -5.33 -17.41
C MET A 169 11.03 -6.29 -17.88
N ARG A 170 10.67 -7.27 -17.05
CA ARG A 170 9.62 -8.25 -17.33
C ARG A 170 8.51 -8.21 -16.28
N ARG A 171 7.29 -8.43 -16.75
CA ARG A 171 6.10 -8.50 -15.90
C ARG A 171 6.01 -9.87 -15.24
N TRP A 172 5.88 -9.89 -13.89
CA TRP A 172 5.65 -11.10 -13.09
C TRP A 172 4.23 -11.19 -12.55
N TYR A 173 3.55 -10.04 -12.35
CA TYR A 173 2.20 -10.00 -11.81
C TYR A 173 1.17 -9.83 -12.92
N THR A 174 0.41 -10.89 -13.18
CA THR A 174 -0.73 -10.90 -14.08
C THR A 174 -1.86 -11.70 -13.45
N ARG A 175 -3.08 -11.19 -13.52
CA ARG A 175 -4.28 -11.82 -13.00
C ARG A 175 -5.35 -11.88 -14.08
N ASP A 176 -6.12 -12.97 -14.11
CA ASP A 176 -7.25 -13.16 -15.02
C ASP A 176 -8.33 -12.08 -14.85
N TRP A 177 -8.58 -11.62 -13.62
CA TRP A 177 -9.52 -10.53 -13.36
C TRP A 177 -9.16 -9.21 -14.05
N MET A 178 -7.96 -9.05 -14.59
CA MET A 178 -7.61 -7.90 -15.42
C MET A 178 -8.38 -7.88 -16.75
N GLN A 179 -9.00 -9.00 -17.12
CA GLN A 179 -9.82 -9.14 -18.31
C GLN A 179 -11.30 -9.23 -17.91
N TYR A 180 -12.15 -8.42 -18.53
CA TYR A 180 -13.59 -8.40 -18.24
C TYR A 180 -14.26 -9.76 -18.40
N ASP A 181 -13.88 -10.52 -19.43
CA ASP A 181 -14.45 -11.84 -19.70
C ASP A 181 -14.27 -12.84 -18.57
N ALA A 182 -13.26 -12.68 -17.74
CA ALA A 182 -13.01 -13.55 -16.59
C ALA A 182 -13.92 -13.25 -15.39
N VAL A 183 -14.59 -12.09 -15.36
CA VAL A 183 -15.34 -11.62 -14.20
C VAL A 183 -16.83 -11.32 -14.48
N LYS A 184 -17.22 -11.17 -15.73
CA LYS A 184 -18.57 -10.74 -16.13
C LYS A 184 -19.69 -11.64 -15.61
N ASP A 185 -19.44 -12.94 -15.48
CA ASP A 185 -20.40 -13.94 -15.04
C ASP A 185 -20.21 -14.40 -13.60
N ASN A 186 -19.23 -13.83 -12.90
CA ASN A 186 -18.96 -14.20 -11.53
C ASN A 186 -20.16 -13.90 -10.64
N TYR A 187 -20.61 -14.93 -9.91
CA TYR A 187 -21.77 -14.87 -9.00
C TYR A 187 -23.11 -14.51 -9.69
N ALA A 188 -23.17 -14.53 -11.02
CA ALA A 188 -24.41 -14.40 -11.76
C ALA A 188 -25.18 -15.71 -11.65
N THR A 189 -26.15 -15.79 -10.73
CA THR A 189 -27.22 -16.78 -10.85
C THR A 189 -28.25 -16.19 -11.80
N ILE A 190 -28.39 -16.81 -12.97
CA ILE A 190 -29.40 -16.49 -13.96
C ILE A 190 -30.76 -16.70 -13.31
N THR A 191 -31.44 -15.63 -12.96
CA THR A 191 -32.88 -15.68 -12.66
C THR A 191 -33.62 -14.93 -13.75
N SER A 192 -34.50 -15.66 -14.40
CA SER A 192 -35.44 -15.33 -15.47
C SER A 192 -35.76 -13.86 -15.74
N SER A 193 -35.67 -13.55 -17.02
CA SER A 193 -36.31 -12.48 -17.81
C SER A 193 -37.41 -11.66 -17.11
N SER A 194 -37.14 -10.46 -16.68
CA SER A 194 -38.04 -9.29 -16.66
C SER A 194 -37.70 -8.21 -15.62
N ALA A 195 -36.43 -8.06 -15.23
CA ALA A 195 -36.05 -7.02 -14.28
C ALA A 195 -34.93 -6.13 -14.84
N PRO A 196 -34.85 -4.84 -14.47
CA PRO A 196 -33.82 -3.91 -14.97
C PRO A 196 -32.40 -4.41 -14.63
N ALA A 197 -31.39 -3.92 -15.32
CA ALA A 197 -29.99 -4.41 -15.26
C ALA A 197 -29.33 -4.54 -13.87
N SER A 198 -29.92 -3.95 -12.84
CA SER A 198 -29.58 -4.14 -11.42
C SER A 198 -30.16 -5.39 -10.75
N ALA A 199 -31.02 -6.15 -11.44
CA ALA A 199 -31.90 -7.20 -10.89
C ALA A 199 -31.50 -8.64 -11.25
N GLY A 200 -30.29 -8.85 -11.82
CA GLY A 200 -29.84 -10.19 -12.24
C GLY A 200 -29.14 -11.03 -11.15
N ILE A 201 -28.84 -10.47 -10.00
CA ILE A 201 -28.13 -11.15 -8.91
C ILE A 201 -29.13 -11.45 -7.81
N ASN A 202 -29.28 -12.74 -7.43
CA ASN A 202 -30.19 -13.07 -6.34
C ASN A 202 -29.59 -12.56 -5.00
N ALA A 203 -30.46 -12.32 -4.02
CA ALA A 203 -30.07 -11.77 -2.72
C ALA A 203 -29.00 -12.61 -2.00
N ALA A 204 -29.07 -13.95 -2.10
CA ALA A 204 -28.10 -14.85 -1.49
C ALA A 204 -26.72 -14.73 -2.14
N ALA A 205 -26.64 -14.64 -3.47
CA ALA A 205 -25.39 -14.44 -4.20
C ALA A 205 -24.78 -13.06 -3.89
N TYR A 206 -25.59 -12.02 -3.76
CA TYR A 206 -25.13 -10.70 -3.33
C TYR A 206 -24.55 -10.73 -1.91
N GLN A 207 -25.25 -11.34 -0.95
CA GLN A 207 -24.77 -11.46 0.44
C GLN A 207 -23.47 -12.28 0.54
N ALA A 208 -23.31 -13.30 -0.31
CA ALA A 208 -22.04 -14.03 -0.38
C ALA A 208 -20.87 -13.12 -0.82
N GLN A 209 -21.10 -12.24 -1.77
CA GLN A 209 -20.10 -11.27 -2.22
C GLN A 209 -19.78 -10.21 -1.15
N VAL A 210 -20.80 -9.67 -0.49
CA VAL A 210 -20.66 -8.76 0.66
C VAL A 210 -19.80 -9.42 1.75
N SER A 211 -20.09 -10.68 2.08
CA SER A 211 -19.33 -11.44 3.09
C SER A 211 -17.89 -11.71 2.65
N ALA A 212 -17.66 -12.01 1.35
CA ALA A 212 -16.33 -12.21 0.81
C ALA A 212 -15.48 -10.93 0.91
N VAL A 213 -16.05 -9.78 0.57
CA VAL A 213 -15.37 -8.46 0.70
C VAL A 213 -15.05 -8.19 2.17
N ARG A 214 -15.99 -8.40 3.08
CA ARG A 214 -15.79 -8.22 4.52
C ARG A 214 -14.62 -9.06 5.03
N ASN A 215 -14.68 -10.36 4.80
CA ASN A 215 -13.66 -11.29 5.28
C ASN A 215 -12.27 -10.99 4.69
N ALA A 216 -12.20 -10.70 3.41
CA ALA A 216 -10.94 -10.40 2.73
C ALA A 216 -10.31 -9.08 3.23
N LEU A 217 -11.13 -8.03 3.44
CA LEU A 217 -10.61 -6.76 3.94
C LEU A 217 -10.22 -6.84 5.43
N GLU A 218 -11.00 -7.54 6.26
CA GLU A 218 -10.61 -7.79 7.64
C GLU A 218 -9.28 -8.56 7.73
N ALA A 219 -9.09 -9.58 6.89
CA ALA A 219 -7.83 -10.32 6.81
C ALA A 219 -6.67 -9.44 6.32
N ALA A 220 -6.89 -8.59 5.32
CA ALA A 220 -5.88 -7.65 4.82
C ALA A 220 -5.45 -6.66 5.90
N VAL A 221 -6.40 -6.03 6.60
CA VAL A 221 -6.08 -5.13 7.71
C VAL A 221 -5.32 -5.88 8.80
N GLN A 222 -5.81 -7.06 9.22
CA GLN A 222 -5.18 -7.83 10.28
C GLN A 222 -3.71 -8.14 9.97
N ARG A 223 -3.39 -8.64 8.77
CA ARG A 223 -1.99 -8.93 8.40
C ARG A 223 -1.13 -7.67 8.30
N GLN A 224 -1.71 -6.53 7.91
CA GLN A 224 -1.00 -5.26 7.80
C GLN A 224 -0.83 -4.53 9.15
N LEU A 225 -1.41 -5.03 10.24
CA LEU A 225 -1.14 -4.51 11.59
C LEU A 225 0.17 -5.03 12.19
N MET A 226 0.92 -5.90 11.49
CA MET A 226 2.21 -6.39 11.98
C MET A 226 3.17 -5.21 12.22
N SER A 227 3.64 -5.05 13.45
CA SER A 227 4.53 -3.95 13.85
C SER A 227 5.09 -4.19 15.26
N ASP A 228 6.39 -4.01 15.42
CA ASP A 228 7.05 -4.00 16.74
C ASP A 228 7.16 -2.59 17.33
N VAL A 229 6.56 -1.60 16.66
CA VAL A 229 6.58 -0.18 17.04
C VAL A 229 5.17 0.42 17.04
N PRO A 230 4.95 1.56 17.71
CA PRO A 230 3.64 2.23 17.71
C PRO A 230 3.15 2.59 16.30
N TYR A 231 1.86 2.36 16.06
CA TYR A 231 1.18 2.65 14.81
C TYR A 231 -0.17 3.33 15.03
N GLY A 232 -0.74 3.87 13.95
CA GLY A 232 -2.03 4.53 13.97
C GLY A 232 -2.82 4.35 12.68
N VAL A 233 -3.90 5.10 12.54
CA VAL A 233 -4.76 5.11 11.35
C VAL A 233 -5.00 6.53 10.87
N LEU A 234 -5.05 6.73 9.56
CA LEU A 234 -5.52 7.97 8.95
C LEU A 234 -7.04 7.93 8.89
N LEU A 235 -7.71 8.92 9.46
CA LEU A 235 -9.17 8.96 9.59
C LEU A 235 -9.70 10.29 9.08
N SER A 236 -10.10 10.33 7.81
CA SER A 236 -10.65 11.54 7.16
C SER A 236 -12.15 11.76 7.42
N GLY A 237 -12.85 10.79 8.04
CA GLY A 237 -14.30 10.83 8.20
C GLY A 237 -15.09 10.37 6.95
N GLY A 238 -14.41 9.98 5.88
CA GLY A 238 -15.00 9.29 4.73
C GLY A 238 -15.16 7.78 4.99
N LEU A 239 -15.95 7.11 4.14
CA LEU A 239 -16.24 5.67 4.26
C LEU A 239 -14.97 4.83 4.40
N ASP A 240 -14.04 4.99 3.46
CA ASP A 240 -12.88 4.11 3.31
C ASP A 240 -11.94 4.14 4.52
N SER A 241 -11.56 5.34 4.95
CA SER A 241 -10.73 5.54 6.13
C SER A 241 -11.44 5.07 7.41
N SER A 242 -12.76 5.25 7.48
CA SER A 242 -13.57 4.82 8.62
C SER A 242 -13.65 3.30 8.72
N VAL A 243 -13.84 2.60 7.61
CA VAL A 243 -13.83 1.13 7.54
C VAL A 243 -12.48 0.59 8.00
N ILE A 244 -11.37 1.09 7.44
CA ILE A 244 -10.03 0.65 7.85
C ILE A 244 -9.79 0.90 9.34
N SER A 245 -10.18 2.08 9.84
CA SER A 245 -10.01 2.43 11.26
C SER A 245 -10.84 1.54 12.18
N ALA A 246 -12.08 1.21 11.82
CA ALA A 246 -12.96 0.34 12.59
C ALA A 246 -12.42 -1.11 12.65
N ILE A 247 -11.98 -1.64 11.52
CA ILE A 247 -11.36 -2.98 11.47
C ILE A 247 -10.05 -2.97 12.27
N ALA A 248 -9.18 -1.98 12.07
CA ALA A 248 -7.92 -1.87 12.82
C ALA A 248 -8.19 -1.83 14.33
N LYS A 249 -9.20 -1.10 14.78
CA LYS A 249 -9.59 -1.03 16.20
C LYS A 249 -10.02 -2.39 16.75
N LYS A 250 -10.73 -3.20 15.96
CA LYS A 250 -11.15 -4.55 16.33
C LYS A 250 -9.95 -5.46 16.69
N TYR A 251 -8.82 -5.28 16.01
CA TYR A 251 -7.64 -6.13 16.15
C TYR A 251 -6.49 -5.48 16.93
N ALA A 252 -6.45 -4.15 17.09
CA ALA A 252 -5.32 -3.41 17.66
C ALA A 252 -5.00 -3.74 19.15
N GLY A 253 -5.91 -4.40 19.86
CA GLY A 253 -5.70 -4.78 21.25
C GLY A 253 -4.77 -5.98 21.46
N LYS A 254 -4.38 -6.69 20.39
CA LYS A 254 -3.55 -7.89 20.45
C LYS A 254 -2.31 -7.75 19.56
N ARG A 255 -1.21 -8.35 19.99
CA ARG A 255 0.01 -8.43 19.17
C ARG A 255 -0.17 -9.50 18.11
N ILE A 256 -0.04 -9.09 16.86
CA ILE A 256 -0.14 -10.00 15.72
C ILE A 256 1.19 -10.73 15.49
N GLU A 257 2.32 -10.10 15.83
CA GLU A 257 3.68 -10.60 15.56
C GLU A 257 4.05 -11.86 16.36
N THR A 258 3.45 -12.08 17.53
CA THR A 258 3.81 -13.21 18.38
C THR A 258 2.83 -14.37 18.31
N ASP A 259 1.60 -14.19 18.79
CA ASP A 259 0.65 -15.30 18.97
C ASP A 259 -0.83 -14.89 18.87
N ASN A 260 -1.11 -13.64 18.54
CA ASN A 260 -2.45 -13.03 18.60
C ASN A 260 -3.14 -13.13 20.00
N LYS A 261 -2.39 -13.48 21.04
CA LYS A 261 -2.92 -13.69 22.39
C LYS A 261 -2.40 -12.67 23.40
N SER A 262 -1.12 -12.30 23.26
CA SER A 262 -0.51 -11.27 24.12
C SER A 262 -1.04 -9.88 23.78
N ASP A 263 -1.11 -9.01 24.80
CA ASP A 263 -1.56 -7.65 24.62
C ASP A 263 -0.56 -6.83 23.80
N ALA A 264 -1.07 -5.91 22.98
CA ALA A 264 -0.23 -5.01 22.21
C ALA A 264 0.58 -4.09 23.15
N TRP A 265 1.81 -3.77 22.76
CA TRP A 265 2.65 -2.80 23.49
C TRP A 265 2.01 -1.41 23.53
N TRP A 266 1.14 -1.13 22.54
CA TRP A 266 0.43 0.12 22.39
C TRP A 266 -1.08 -0.17 22.30
N PRO A 267 -1.75 -0.40 23.45
CA PRO A 267 -3.12 -0.94 23.49
C PRO A 267 -4.18 0.07 23.01
N ARG A 268 -3.81 1.35 22.80
CA ARG A 268 -4.72 2.38 22.36
C ARG A 268 -4.41 2.75 20.90
N LEU A 269 -5.35 2.46 20.00
CA LEU A 269 -5.22 2.88 18.61
C LEU A 269 -5.38 4.40 18.50
N HIS A 270 -4.39 5.05 17.90
CA HIS A 270 -4.41 6.46 17.58
C HIS A 270 -4.97 6.68 16.17
N SER A 271 -5.89 7.63 16.01
CA SER A 271 -6.41 8.06 14.72
C SER A 271 -6.06 9.52 14.46
N PHE A 272 -5.80 9.85 13.19
CA PHE A 272 -5.29 11.15 12.78
C PHE A 272 -6.14 11.73 11.67
N ALA A 273 -6.56 12.97 11.83
CA ALA A 273 -7.24 13.77 10.81
C ALA A 273 -6.53 15.11 10.63
N VAL A 274 -6.57 15.66 9.43
CA VAL A 274 -5.99 16.96 9.10
C VAL A 274 -6.93 17.77 8.24
N GLY A 275 -7.02 19.05 8.48
CA GLY A 275 -7.86 19.94 7.69
C GLY A 275 -7.76 21.40 8.14
N LEU A 276 -8.40 22.28 7.40
CA LEU A 276 -8.61 23.66 7.82
C LEU A 276 -9.57 23.69 9.02
N LYS A 277 -9.40 24.65 9.90
CA LYS A 277 -10.26 24.80 11.09
C LYS A 277 -11.74 24.84 10.70
N GLY A 278 -12.53 23.93 11.25
CA GLY A 278 -13.96 23.82 10.99
C GLY A 278 -14.34 23.06 9.71
N ALA A 279 -13.41 22.43 9.05
CA ALA A 279 -13.71 21.60 7.88
C ALA A 279 -14.72 20.47 8.22
N PRO A 280 -15.74 20.24 7.36
CA PRO A 280 -16.77 19.22 7.61
C PRO A 280 -16.22 17.81 7.84
N ASP A 281 -15.14 17.44 7.16
CA ASP A 281 -14.50 16.14 7.28
C ASP A 281 -13.90 15.92 8.68
N LEU A 282 -13.37 16.97 9.32
CA LEU A 282 -12.86 16.86 10.70
C LEU A 282 -13.98 16.54 11.70
N LEU A 283 -15.19 17.09 11.49
CA LEU A 283 -16.35 16.78 12.32
C LEU A 283 -16.74 15.31 12.18
N LYS A 284 -16.74 14.80 10.94
CA LYS A 284 -17.04 13.38 10.67
C LYS A 284 -15.96 12.44 11.18
N ALA A 285 -14.69 12.80 11.04
CA ALA A 285 -13.59 12.04 11.62
C ALA A 285 -13.73 11.91 13.15
N ARG A 286 -14.09 12.99 13.83
CA ARG A 286 -14.34 13.00 15.27
C ARG A 286 -15.53 12.11 15.67
N GLU A 287 -16.63 12.15 14.90
CA GLU A 287 -17.80 11.30 15.12
C GLU A 287 -17.42 9.81 15.01
N VAL A 288 -16.70 9.41 13.97
CA VAL A 288 -16.20 8.06 13.81
C VAL A 288 -15.26 7.68 14.93
N ALA A 289 -14.29 8.53 15.27
CA ALA A 289 -13.31 8.26 16.32
C ALA A 289 -13.96 8.01 17.68
N GLN A 290 -15.02 8.77 18.01
CA GLN A 290 -15.81 8.56 19.23
C GLN A 290 -16.58 7.23 19.18
N HIS A 291 -17.17 6.90 18.02
CA HIS A 291 -17.94 5.67 17.84
C HIS A 291 -17.06 4.42 18.00
N ILE A 292 -15.89 4.39 17.36
CA ILE A 292 -14.98 3.23 17.39
C ILE A 292 -14.04 3.24 18.61
N GLY A 293 -13.95 4.34 19.34
CA GLY A 293 -13.15 4.47 20.58
C GLY A 293 -11.64 4.55 20.30
N THR A 294 -11.20 5.38 19.38
CA THR A 294 -9.78 5.69 19.17
C THR A 294 -9.33 6.93 19.95
N VAL A 295 -8.02 7.06 20.19
CA VAL A 295 -7.41 8.31 20.65
C VAL A 295 -7.23 9.21 19.43
N HIS A 296 -8.15 10.15 19.26
CA HIS A 296 -8.23 10.98 18.05
C HIS A 296 -7.37 12.23 18.15
N HIS A 297 -6.60 12.50 17.09
CA HIS A 297 -5.76 13.68 16.93
C HIS A 297 -6.24 14.46 15.69
N GLU A 298 -6.75 15.66 15.94
CA GLU A 298 -7.18 16.58 14.91
C GLU A 298 -6.10 17.64 14.70
N ILE A 299 -5.53 17.67 13.53
CA ILE A 299 -4.48 18.60 13.15
C ILE A 299 -5.07 19.68 12.25
N ASN A 300 -5.08 20.91 12.76
CA ASN A 300 -5.51 22.07 11.99
C ASN A 300 -4.29 22.78 11.41
N TYR A 301 -4.39 23.20 10.16
CA TYR A 301 -3.41 24.05 9.52
C TYR A 301 -4.09 25.27 8.86
N THR A 302 -3.34 26.32 8.61
CA THR A 302 -3.81 27.52 7.94
C THR A 302 -3.49 27.45 6.45
N VAL A 303 -4.20 28.23 5.63
CA VAL A 303 -3.87 28.37 4.20
C VAL A 303 -2.42 28.79 4.01
N GLN A 304 -1.90 29.70 4.86
CA GLN A 304 -0.52 30.17 4.77
C GLN A 304 0.47 29.02 5.05
N GLU A 305 0.27 28.22 6.09
CA GLU A 305 1.10 27.04 6.36
C GLU A 305 1.11 26.05 5.19
N GLY A 306 -0.05 25.86 4.54
CA GLY A 306 -0.15 25.06 3.33
C GLY A 306 0.65 25.63 2.17
N LEU A 307 0.58 26.94 1.93
CA LEU A 307 1.35 27.61 0.88
C LEU A 307 2.86 27.58 1.16
N ASP A 308 3.28 27.78 2.40
CA ASP A 308 4.68 27.73 2.81
C ASP A 308 5.29 26.34 2.64
N ALA A 309 4.48 25.27 2.80
CA ALA A 309 4.91 23.89 2.63
C ALA A 309 5.06 23.46 1.17
N LEU A 310 4.49 24.18 0.18
CA LEU A 310 4.42 23.72 -1.22
C LEU A 310 5.77 23.35 -1.82
N ARG A 311 6.81 24.14 -1.55
CA ARG A 311 8.14 23.87 -2.08
C ARG A 311 8.67 22.51 -1.58
N ASP A 312 8.53 22.25 -0.29
CA ASP A 312 8.99 21.01 0.31
C ASP A 312 8.13 19.84 -0.16
N VAL A 313 6.80 20.03 -0.25
CA VAL A 313 5.88 19.00 -0.78
C VAL A 313 6.31 18.58 -2.18
N ILE A 314 6.49 19.54 -3.11
CA ILE A 314 6.94 19.25 -4.49
C ILE A 314 8.30 18.52 -4.50
N TYR A 315 9.23 18.94 -3.65
CA TYR A 315 10.54 18.29 -3.53
C TYR A 315 10.40 16.81 -3.10
N PHE A 316 9.54 16.53 -2.12
CA PHE A 316 9.38 15.16 -1.61
C PHE A 316 8.54 14.28 -2.53
N ILE A 317 7.43 14.78 -3.09
CA ILE A 317 6.56 13.97 -3.96
C ILE A 317 7.09 13.84 -5.39
N GLU A 318 8.00 14.74 -5.83
CA GLU A 318 8.66 14.69 -7.13
C GLU A 318 7.69 14.77 -8.32
N THR A 319 6.64 15.57 -8.21
CA THR A 319 5.66 15.82 -9.29
C THR A 319 5.11 17.23 -9.21
N TYR A 320 4.65 17.75 -10.34
CA TYR A 320 3.96 19.03 -10.47
C TYR A 320 2.46 18.89 -10.76
N ASP A 321 1.93 17.66 -10.70
CA ASP A 321 0.49 17.44 -10.87
C ASP A 321 -0.28 18.17 -9.77
N VAL A 322 -1.16 19.08 -10.20
CA VAL A 322 -1.89 19.99 -9.29
C VAL A 322 -2.71 19.23 -8.26
N THR A 323 -3.39 18.17 -8.69
CA THR A 323 -4.23 17.34 -7.80
C THR A 323 -3.38 16.63 -6.76
N THR A 324 -2.26 16.05 -7.19
CA THR A 324 -1.32 15.36 -6.31
C THR A 324 -0.69 16.32 -5.31
N VAL A 325 -0.22 17.50 -5.74
CA VAL A 325 0.38 18.52 -4.85
C VAL A 325 -0.64 18.99 -3.81
N ARG A 326 -1.87 19.34 -4.25
CA ARG A 326 -2.93 19.80 -3.36
C ARG A 326 -3.29 18.77 -2.29
N ALA A 327 -3.43 17.51 -2.67
CA ALA A 327 -3.77 16.43 -1.74
C ALA A 327 -2.60 16.00 -0.85
N SER A 328 -1.35 16.15 -1.32
CA SER A 328 -0.14 15.84 -0.57
C SER A 328 0.15 16.84 0.55
N THR A 329 -0.19 18.10 0.36
CA THR A 329 0.15 19.17 1.32
C THR A 329 -0.39 18.91 2.73
N PRO A 330 -1.69 18.64 2.95
CA PRO A 330 -2.18 18.30 4.27
C PRO A 330 -1.59 16.98 4.81
N MET A 331 -1.39 15.99 3.96
CA MET A 331 -0.78 14.71 4.37
C MET A 331 0.69 14.87 4.82
N TYR A 332 1.45 15.71 4.15
CA TYR A 332 2.82 16.06 4.54
C TYR A 332 2.86 16.75 5.91
N LEU A 333 1.96 17.72 6.15
CA LEU A 333 1.85 18.41 7.44
C LEU A 333 1.42 17.47 8.56
N LEU A 334 0.47 16.57 8.25
CA LEU A 334 0.02 15.52 9.17
C LEU A 334 1.14 14.56 9.56
N ALA A 335 1.92 14.09 8.58
CA ALA A 335 3.02 13.14 8.80
C ALA A 335 4.07 13.70 9.75
N ARG A 336 4.35 15.01 9.71
CA ARG A 336 5.23 15.69 10.66
C ARG A 336 4.77 15.53 12.11
N VAL A 337 3.47 15.67 12.35
CA VAL A 337 2.89 15.52 13.68
C VAL A 337 2.92 14.05 14.12
N ILE A 338 2.53 13.13 13.25
CA ILE A 338 2.58 11.68 13.51
C ILE A 338 4.00 11.28 13.94
N LYS A 339 5.02 11.71 13.18
CA LYS A 339 6.43 11.46 13.51
C LYS A 339 6.82 12.02 14.87
N SER A 340 6.38 13.23 15.23
CA SER A 340 6.70 13.86 16.53
C SER A 340 6.13 13.10 17.72
N MET A 341 5.09 12.28 17.51
CA MET A 341 4.49 11.40 18.50
C MET A 341 5.18 10.02 18.60
N GLY A 342 6.25 9.79 17.83
CA GLY A 342 6.98 8.52 17.83
C GLY A 342 6.29 7.40 17.05
N ILE A 343 5.24 7.70 16.28
CA ILE A 343 4.53 6.74 15.44
C ILE A 343 5.25 6.62 14.10
N LYS A 344 5.51 5.38 13.67
CA LYS A 344 6.28 5.08 12.47
C LYS A 344 5.46 4.49 11.33
N MET A 345 4.24 4.02 11.61
CA MET A 345 3.39 3.39 10.61
C MET A 345 1.94 3.83 10.81
N VAL A 346 1.23 4.03 9.70
CA VAL A 346 -0.21 4.29 9.68
C VAL A 346 -0.91 3.49 8.59
N LEU A 347 -2.16 3.06 8.87
CA LEU A 347 -3.02 2.49 7.85
C LEU A 347 -3.87 3.59 7.21
N SER A 348 -4.11 3.47 5.90
CA SER A 348 -4.88 4.41 5.08
C SER A 348 -5.97 3.69 4.30
N GLY A 349 -7.04 4.42 3.97
CA GLY A 349 -8.13 3.96 3.10
C GLY A 349 -7.88 4.12 1.59
N GLU A 350 -6.65 4.43 1.18
CA GLU A 350 -6.29 4.58 -0.24
C GLU A 350 -6.53 3.31 -1.04
N GLY A 351 -6.90 3.45 -2.30
CA GLY A 351 -7.18 2.34 -3.23
C GLY A 351 -8.65 1.92 -3.31
N ALA A 352 -9.48 2.27 -2.34
CA ALA A 352 -10.89 1.90 -2.35
C ALA A 352 -11.68 2.48 -3.53
N ASP A 353 -11.37 3.71 -3.92
CA ASP A 353 -12.03 4.39 -5.03
C ASP A 353 -11.73 3.76 -6.38
N GLU A 354 -10.53 3.30 -6.57
CA GLU A 354 -10.07 2.62 -7.79
C GLU A 354 -10.68 1.22 -7.92
N VAL A 355 -10.76 0.50 -6.81
CA VAL A 355 -11.28 -0.88 -6.77
C VAL A 355 -12.81 -0.92 -6.94
N PHE A 356 -13.51 0.02 -6.30
CA PHE A 356 -14.98 0.02 -6.23
C PHE A 356 -15.64 1.16 -7.00
N GLY A 357 -14.91 1.91 -7.80
CA GLY A 357 -15.47 3.00 -8.61
C GLY A 357 -16.06 4.14 -7.78
N GLY A 358 -15.35 4.58 -6.74
CA GLY A 358 -15.85 5.59 -5.81
C GLY A 358 -15.81 7.03 -6.32
N TYR A 359 -15.19 7.32 -7.46
CA TYR A 359 -15.18 8.66 -8.03
C TYR A 359 -16.48 8.96 -8.76
N LEU A 360 -16.99 10.18 -8.64
CA LEU A 360 -18.29 10.58 -9.23
C LEU A 360 -18.44 10.31 -10.73
N TYR A 361 -17.35 10.31 -11.49
CA TYR A 361 -17.42 10.03 -12.92
C TYR A 361 -17.76 8.56 -13.23
N PHE A 362 -17.54 7.62 -12.30
CA PHE A 362 -17.94 6.22 -12.47
C PHE A 362 -19.47 6.04 -12.56
N HIS A 363 -20.26 6.97 -12.01
CA HIS A 363 -21.73 7.00 -12.18
C HIS A 363 -22.14 7.11 -13.67
N LYS A 364 -21.22 7.57 -14.53
CA LYS A 364 -21.44 7.72 -15.97
C LYS A 364 -20.95 6.51 -16.78
N ALA A 365 -20.48 5.44 -16.12
CA ALA A 365 -20.04 4.26 -16.83
C ALA A 365 -21.19 3.65 -17.64
N PRO A 366 -21.04 3.51 -18.98
CA PRO A 366 -22.16 3.07 -19.82
C PRO A 366 -22.47 1.57 -19.70
N THR A 367 -21.47 0.77 -19.33
CA THR A 367 -21.59 -0.68 -19.21
C THR A 367 -20.72 -1.23 -18.08
N PRO A 368 -21.02 -2.42 -17.55
CA PRO A 368 -20.16 -3.12 -16.60
C PRO A 368 -18.74 -3.34 -17.12
N GLN A 369 -18.58 -3.58 -18.42
CA GLN A 369 -17.29 -3.71 -19.08
C GLN A 369 -16.48 -2.42 -18.99
N ALA A 370 -17.06 -1.29 -19.41
CA ALA A 370 -16.39 0.01 -19.36
C ALA A 370 -16.02 0.41 -17.92
N PHE A 371 -16.89 0.10 -16.94
CA PHE A 371 -16.60 0.28 -15.53
C PHE A 371 -15.38 -0.55 -15.09
N HIS A 372 -15.37 -1.84 -15.43
CA HIS A 372 -14.28 -2.74 -15.05
C HIS A 372 -12.94 -2.35 -15.68
N GLU A 373 -12.93 -2.09 -16.99
CA GLU A 373 -11.74 -1.65 -17.72
C GLU A 373 -11.14 -0.36 -17.10
N GLU A 374 -12.00 0.57 -16.68
CA GLU A 374 -11.55 1.80 -16.02
C GLU A 374 -10.98 1.53 -14.63
N THR A 375 -11.55 0.61 -13.82
CA THR A 375 -10.95 0.22 -12.53
C THR A 375 -9.58 -0.43 -12.71
N VAL A 376 -9.43 -1.32 -13.69
CA VAL A 376 -8.14 -1.94 -14.04
C VAL A 376 -7.13 -0.88 -14.50
N ARG A 377 -7.55 0.05 -15.36
CA ARG A 377 -6.71 1.16 -15.83
C ARG A 377 -6.25 2.05 -14.69
N LYS A 378 -7.14 2.37 -13.74
CA LYS A 378 -6.80 3.17 -12.56
C LYS A 378 -5.78 2.47 -11.68
N LEU A 379 -6.01 1.20 -11.34
CA LEU A 379 -5.07 0.41 -10.56
C LEU A 379 -3.69 0.32 -11.21
N SER A 380 -3.63 0.12 -12.54
CA SER A 380 -2.36 0.02 -13.26
C SER A 380 -1.53 1.31 -13.28
N LYS A 381 -2.15 2.47 -13.02
CA LYS A 381 -1.50 3.79 -13.00
C LYS A 381 -1.42 4.41 -11.60
N LEU A 382 -1.93 3.72 -10.58
CA LEU A 382 -2.05 4.29 -9.23
C LEU A 382 -0.70 4.67 -8.62
N TYR A 383 0.37 3.99 -9.03
CA TYR A 383 1.75 4.27 -8.61
C TYR A 383 2.27 5.66 -9.03
N LEU A 384 1.62 6.32 -10.00
CA LEU A 384 1.96 7.68 -10.44
C LEU A 384 1.20 8.78 -9.67
N TYR A 385 0.13 8.42 -8.97
CA TYR A 385 -0.81 9.35 -8.34
C TYR A 385 -0.98 9.05 -6.85
N ASP A 386 -2.00 8.30 -6.46
CA ASP A 386 -2.39 8.14 -5.06
C ASP A 386 -1.39 7.32 -4.25
N CYS A 387 -0.82 6.25 -4.81
CA CYS A 387 0.27 5.52 -4.14
C CYS A 387 1.52 6.39 -3.96
N LEU A 388 1.91 7.13 -5.02
CA LEU A 388 3.05 8.04 -4.94
C LEU A 388 2.81 9.13 -3.89
N ARG A 389 1.64 9.77 -3.92
CA ARG A 389 1.23 10.78 -2.96
C ARG A 389 1.29 10.27 -1.53
N ALA A 390 0.57 9.19 -1.24
CA ALA A 390 0.48 8.64 0.10
C ALA A 390 1.85 8.21 0.63
N ASN A 391 2.60 7.44 -0.17
CA ASN A 391 3.92 6.98 0.25
C ASN A 391 4.90 8.13 0.48
N LYS A 392 5.11 9.00 -0.52
CA LYS A 392 6.15 10.04 -0.43
C LYS A 392 5.82 11.13 0.59
N SER A 393 4.54 11.50 0.76
CA SER A 393 4.16 12.49 1.77
C SER A 393 4.40 12.01 3.18
N LEU A 394 4.10 10.74 3.47
CA LEU A 394 4.35 10.13 4.78
C LEU A 394 5.84 9.88 5.00
N SER A 395 6.50 9.31 4.00
CA SER A 395 7.93 8.99 4.09
C SER A 395 8.84 10.23 4.15
N ALA A 396 8.37 11.42 3.74
CA ALA A 396 9.08 12.68 3.93
C ALA A 396 9.46 12.92 5.42
N TRP A 397 8.70 12.32 6.33
CA TRP A 397 8.92 12.38 7.77
C TRP A 397 9.28 11.03 8.39
N GLY A 398 9.61 10.02 7.58
CA GLY A 398 9.92 8.68 8.07
C GLY A 398 8.71 8.01 8.73
N VAL A 399 7.56 8.06 8.06
CA VAL A 399 6.34 7.34 8.42
C VAL A 399 5.96 6.43 7.25
N GLU A 400 5.67 5.16 7.52
CA GLU A 400 5.18 4.21 6.52
C GLU A 400 3.66 4.27 6.43
N GLY A 401 3.14 4.29 5.20
CA GLY A 401 1.72 4.15 4.91
C GLY A 401 1.39 2.76 4.39
N ARG A 402 0.45 2.08 5.03
CA ARG A 402 -0.08 0.78 4.59
C ARG A 402 -1.50 0.94 4.05
N VAL A 403 -1.82 0.18 3.02
CA VAL A 403 -3.01 0.38 2.18
C VAL A 403 -3.79 -0.93 1.99
N PRO A 404 -4.59 -1.37 2.98
CA PRO A 404 -5.27 -2.68 2.95
C PRO A 404 -6.17 -2.90 1.73
N PHE A 405 -6.77 -1.86 1.15
CA PHE A 405 -7.54 -1.98 -0.09
C PHE A 405 -6.69 -2.37 -1.32
N LEU A 406 -5.37 -2.25 -1.23
CA LEU A 406 -4.43 -2.65 -2.27
C LEU A 406 -3.66 -3.94 -1.92
N ASP A 407 -4.05 -4.62 -0.84
CA ASP A 407 -3.52 -5.95 -0.50
C ASP A 407 -3.78 -6.93 -1.66
N LYS A 408 -2.76 -7.71 -2.02
CA LYS A 408 -2.82 -8.60 -3.20
C LYS A 408 -3.98 -9.60 -3.12
N GLU A 409 -4.21 -10.22 -1.96
CA GLU A 409 -5.30 -11.19 -1.78
C GLU A 409 -6.67 -10.50 -1.73
N PHE A 410 -6.74 -9.31 -1.13
CA PHE A 410 -7.96 -8.52 -1.17
C PHE A 410 -8.31 -8.10 -2.61
N LEU A 411 -7.34 -7.67 -3.40
CA LEU A 411 -7.54 -7.33 -4.81
C LEU A 411 -8.05 -8.53 -5.61
N ASP A 412 -7.51 -9.73 -5.34
CA ASP A 412 -7.98 -10.96 -6.00
C ASP A 412 -9.47 -11.24 -5.70
N VAL A 413 -9.98 -10.91 -4.50
CA VAL A 413 -11.40 -11.01 -4.16
C VAL A 413 -12.21 -9.87 -4.77
N ALA A 414 -11.82 -8.63 -4.52
CA ALA A 414 -12.59 -7.44 -4.88
C ALA A 414 -12.68 -7.21 -6.39
N MET A 415 -11.62 -7.53 -7.14
CA MET A 415 -11.59 -7.37 -8.60
C MET A 415 -12.27 -8.51 -9.34
N ARG A 416 -12.47 -9.68 -8.68
CA ARG A 416 -13.28 -10.79 -9.21
C ARG A 416 -14.78 -10.64 -8.99
N LEU A 417 -15.23 -9.65 -8.22
CA LEU A 417 -16.67 -9.37 -8.10
C LEU A 417 -17.25 -9.04 -9.47
N ASN A 418 -18.50 -9.44 -9.70
CA ASN A 418 -19.20 -9.03 -10.91
C ASN A 418 -19.22 -7.50 -10.98
N PRO A 419 -18.69 -6.89 -12.05
CA PRO A 419 -18.62 -5.43 -12.15
C PRO A 419 -19.98 -4.72 -12.04
N ALA A 420 -21.07 -5.38 -12.42
CA ALA A 420 -22.42 -4.83 -12.32
C ALA A 420 -22.82 -4.47 -10.86
N ILE A 421 -22.34 -5.23 -9.86
CA ILE A 421 -22.66 -4.92 -8.46
C ILE A 421 -21.86 -3.76 -7.87
N LYS A 422 -20.77 -3.39 -8.53
CA LYS A 422 -19.94 -2.23 -8.14
C LYS A 422 -20.43 -0.93 -8.77
N MET A 423 -21.22 -1.02 -9.85
CA MET A 423 -21.81 0.15 -10.49
C MET A 423 -22.87 0.79 -9.60
N CYS A 424 -23.03 2.10 -9.75
CA CYS A 424 -24.05 2.90 -9.07
C CYS A 424 -24.80 3.77 -10.09
N PRO A 425 -25.66 3.19 -10.94
CA PRO A 425 -26.39 3.93 -11.94
C PRO A 425 -27.45 4.84 -11.31
N GLY A 426 -27.63 6.02 -11.88
CA GLY A 426 -28.68 6.95 -11.47
C GLY A 426 -28.43 7.63 -10.14
N ARG A 427 -29.32 7.38 -9.15
CA ARG A 427 -29.26 7.97 -7.80
C ARG A 427 -28.72 7.01 -6.74
N GLU A 428 -28.19 5.87 -7.14
CA GLU A 428 -27.60 4.94 -6.20
C GLU A 428 -26.33 5.52 -5.59
N ILE A 429 -25.98 5.01 -4.38
CA ILE A 429 -24.78 5.45 -3.67
C ILE A 429 -23.58 4.60 -4.11
N GLU A 430 -22.44 5.23 -4.31
CA GLU A 430 -21.19 4.56 -4.66
C GLU A 430 -20.72 3.61 -3.57
N LYS A 431 -19.96 2.57 -3.96
CA LYS A 431 -19.36 1.55 -3.07
C LYS A 431 -20.39 0.79 -2.21
N LYS A 432 -21.59 0.57 -2.73
CA LYS A 432 -22.68 -0.08 -1.98
C LYS A 432 -22.23 -1.39 -1.32
N VAL A 433 -21.48 -2.24 -2.02
CA VAL A 433 -20.99 -3.52 -1.48
C VAL A 433 -20.09 -3.33 -0.25
N VAL A 434 -19.28 -2.28 -0.20
CA VAL A 434 -18.44 -1.95 0.96
C VAL A 434 -19.30 -1.42 2.11
N ARG A 435 -20.29 -0.59 1.81
CA ARG A 435 -21.25 -0.06 2.80
C ARG A 435 -22.01 -1.19 3.45
N ASP A 436 -22.61 -2.07 2.66
CA ASP A 436 -23.35 -3.24 3.15
C ASP A 436 -22.46 -4.20 3.97
N ALA A 437 -21.17 -4.29 3.63
CA ALA A 437 -20.23 -5.13 4.35
C ALA A 437 -19.86 -4.58 5.74
N PHE A 438 -19.88 -3.25 5.94
CA PHE A 438 -19.31 -2.63 7.14
C PHE A 438 -20.19 -1.58 7.81
N ALA A 439 -21.46 -1.39 7.37
CA ALA A 439 -22.36 -0.42 7.96
C ALA A 439 -22.58 -0.62 9.47
N ASP A 440 -22.53 -1.87 9.93
CA ASP A 440 -22.68 -2.26 11.34
C ASP A 440 -21.50 -1.79 12.24
N MET A 441 -20.39 -1.41 11.65
CA MET A 441 -19.18 -0.95 12.36
C MET A 441 -19.06 0.57 12.41
N LEU A 442 -19.94 1.31 11.72
CA LEU A 442 -19.82 2.76 11.50
C LEU A 442 -21.07 3.52 11.94
N PRO A 443 -20.95 4.81 12.29
CA PRO A 443 -22.12 5.67 12.42
C PRO A 443 -22.92 5.69 11.11
N GLU A 444 -24.27 5.63 11.20
CA GLU A 444 -25.16 5.66 10.04
C GLU A 444 -24.90 6.89 9.14
N SER A 445 -24.64 8.04 9.76
CA SER A 445 -24.33 9.32 9.08
C SER A 445 -23.03 9.29 8.26
N VAL A 446 -22.17 8.28 8.42
CA VAL A 446 -20.94 8.07 7.66
C VAL A 446 -21.10 6.87 6.72
N ALA A 447 -21.70 5.77 7.21
CA ALA A 447 -21.94 4.57 6.41
C ALA A 447 -22.73 4.88 5.13
N TRP A 448 -23.70 5.80 5.18
CA TRP A 448 -24.59 6.16 4.07
C TRP A 448 -24.40 7.58 3.54
N ARG A 449 -23.29 8.24 3.92
CA ARG A 449 -22.96 9.56 3.35
C ARG A 449 -22.43 9.40 1.93
N GLN A 450 -23.00 10.15 0.98
CA GLN A 450 -22.46 10.23 -0.36
C GLN A 450 -21.06 10.84 -0.31
N LYS A 451 -20.16 10.34 -1.17
CA LYS A 451 -18.80 10.84 -1.26
C LYS A 451 -18.79 12.33 -1.65
N GLU A 452 -18.14 13.12 -0.82
CA GLU A 452 -17.72 14.47 -1.19
C GLU A 452 -16.28 14.42 -1.70
N GLN A 453 -15.97 15.23 -2.70
CA GLN A 453 -14.59 15.36 -3.16
C GLN A 453 -13.78 16.04 -2.06
N PHE A 454 -12.55 15.59 -1.88
CA PHE A 454 -11.60 16.24 -0.99
C PHE A 454 -11.43 17.70 -1.43
N SER A 455 -11.94 18.61 -0.61
CA SER A 455 -11.97 20.06 -0.87
C SER A 455 -10.80 20.75 -0.16
#